data_c3dd03c9a95d54b6678d43baf8711c67
#
_entry.id   c3dd03c9a95d54b6678d43baf8711c67
#
_cell.length_a   1.000
_cell.length_b   1.000
_cell.length_c   1.000
_cell.angle_alpha   90.00
_cell.angle_beta   90.00
_cell.angle_gamma   90.00
#
_symmetry.space_group_name_H-M   'P 1'
#
loop_
_entity.id
_entity.type
_entity.pdbx_description
1 polymer ?
#
loop_
_entity_poly.entity_id
_entity_poly.type
_entity_poly.pdbx_seq_one_letter_code
_entity_poly.pdbx_strand_id
1 'polypeptide(L)'
;TVAEKGYANLFLCSKCRNTANCECGGKLQIATQTRTPTCYLCQKVYKDWKCIYCGDNRPFVIAKGIDRTAEEIGRALPKASILVSSGNKQMRSLPRGNHVVFATTGSEPNDIFTAVVMLDGEKIFNRPSLRAEELAKFSWFYLLSKAKPNSEVYLSLPNHHPVVQAI
;
A
#
# COMPACT_ATOMS: atom_id res chain seq x y z
N THR A 1 9.01 -0.29 0.78
CA THR A 1 7.83 -0.39 1.66
C THR A 1 6.58 -0.65 0.85
N VAL A 2 5.61 -1.26 1.46
CA VAL A 2 4.29 -1.59 0.88
C VAL A 2 3.23 -0.78 1.64
N ALA A 3 2.15 -0.40 0.99
CA ALA A 3 1.03 0.26 1.67
C ALA A 3 0.50 -0.58 2.84
N GLU A 4 0.01 0.08 3.87
CA GLU A 4 -0.39 -0.54 5.15
C GLU A 4 -1.34 -1.73 5.03
N LYS A 5 -1.19 -2.66 5.98
CA LYS A 5 -2.14 -3.73 6.23
C LYS A 5 -3.49 -3.12 6.63
N GLY A 6 -4.50 -3.24 5.77
CA GLY A 6 -5.86 -2.75 6.04
C GLY A 6 -6.41 -1.71 5.07
N TYR A 7 -5.59 -1.04 4.28
CA TYR A 7 -6.08 -0.12 3.24
C TYR A 7 -6.22 -0.76 1.86
N ALA A 8 -6.04 -2.06 1.76
CA ALA A 8 -5.80 -2.72 0.50
C ALA A 8 -7.02 -3.41 -0.12
N ASN A 9 -8.20 -3.22 0.41
CA ASN A 9 -9.39 -3.71 -0.28
C ASN A 9 -9.93 -2.61 -1.20
N LEU A 10 -9.11 -2.25 -2.21
CA LEU A 10 -9.60 -1.37 -3.26
C LEU A 10 -10.78 -2.06 -3.94
N PHE A 11 -11.94 -1.47 -3.77
CA PHE A 11 -13.19 -1.97 -4.28
C PHE A 11 -13.45 -1.37 -5.66
N LEU A 12 -13.42 -2.23 -6.67
CA LEU A 12 -13.63 -1.86 -8.07
C LEU A 12 -14.85 -2.60 -8.61
N CYS A 13 -15.39 -2.11 -9.71
CA CYS A 13 -16.32 -2.86 -10.51
C CYS A 13 -15.60 -3.98 -11.28
N SER A 14 -16.14 -5.18 -11.26
CA SER A 14 -15.56 -6.31 -11.99
C SER A 14 -15.64 -6.13 -13.51
N LYS A 15 -16.68 -5.45 -14.03
CA LYS A 15 -16.92 -5.24 -15.46
C LYS A 15 -16.10 -4.08 -16.02
N CYS A 16 -16.24 -2.87 -15.47
CA CYS A 16 -15.61 -1.67 -16.03
C CYS A 16 -14.32 -1.22 -15.32
N ARG A 17 -13.93 -1.91 -14.23
CA ARG A 17 -12.73 -1.64 -13.42
C ARG A 17 -12.68 -0.25 -12.77
N ASN A 18 -13.74 0.54 -12.88
CA ASN A 18 -13.83 1.81 -12.18
C ASN A 18 -13.90 1.62 -10.67
N THR A 19 -13.27 2.54 -9.92
CA THR A 19 -13.30 2.56 -8.46
C THR A 19 -14.74 2.80 -7.98
N ALA A 20 -15.16 2.04 -6.99
CA ALA A 20 -16.46 2.24 -6.37
C ALA A 20 -16.41 3.40 -5.38
N ASN A 21 -17.16 4.43 -5.67
CA ASN A 21 -17.26 5.63 -4.85
C ASN A 21 -18.63 5.74 -4.19
N CYS A 22 -18.66 6.37 -3.03
CA CYS A 22 -19.87 6.76 -2.33
C CYS A 22 -20.41 8.09 -2.89
N GLU A 23 -21.67 8.37 -2.69
CA GLU A 23 -22.30 9.67 -3.01
C GLU A 23 -21.60 10.87 -2.34
N CYS A 24 -20.97 10.66 -1.17
CA CYS A 24 -20.17 11.68 -0.49
C CYS A 24 -18.77 11.90 -1.10
N GLY A 25 -18.43 11.22 -2.20
CA GLY A 25 -17.10 11.25 -2.82
C GLY A 25 -16.09 10.29 -2.19
N GLY A 26 -16.39 9.69 -1.05
CA GLY A 26 -15.51 8.73 -0.38
C GLY A 26 -15.44 7.40 -1.13
N LYS A 27 -14.27 6.74 -1.07
CA LYS A 27 -14.07 5.41 -1.66
C LYS A 27 -14.78 4.34 -0.84
N LEU A 28 -15.37 3.36 -1.52
CA LEU A 28 -15.90 2.18 -0.85
C LEU A 28 -14.80 1.18 -0.56
N GLN A 29 -14.91 0.52 0.57
CA GLN A 29 -14.05 -0.56 1.01
C GLN A 29 -14.88 -1.75 1.48
N ILE A 30 -14.31 -2.95 1.43
CA ILE A 30 -14.92 -4.14 2.02
C ILE A 30 -14.09 -4.57 3.21
N ALA A 31 -14.69 -4.57 4.38
CA ALA A 31 -14.09 -5.20 5.55
C ALA A 31 -14.09 -6.73 5.37
N THR A 32 -12.97 -7.37 5.71
CA THR A 32 -12.78 -8.82 5.56
C THR A 32 -13.85 -9.65 6.29
N GLN A 33 -14.42 -9.10 7.35
CA GLN A 33 -15.40 -9.79 8.19
C GLN A 33 -16.84 -9.71 7.67
N THR A 34 -17.26 -8.59 7.08
CA THR A 34 -18.66 -8.34 6.72
C THR A 34 -18.97 -8.55 5.25
N ARG A 35 -17.98 -8.58 4.38
CA ARG A 35 -18.09 -8.60 2.91
C ARG A 35 -19.01 -7.53 2.30
N THR A 36 -19.46 -6.58 3.11
CA THR A 36 -20.39 -5.53 2.69
C THR A 36 -19.63 -4.25 2.39
N PRO A 37 -19.81 -3.62 1.23
CA PRO A 37 -19.16 -2.36 0.88
C PRO A 37 -19.57 -1.26 1.85
N THR A 38 -18.59 -0.56 2.42
CA THR A 38 -18.80 0.54 3.35
C THR A 38 -17.95 1.73 2.92
N CYS A 39 -18.51 2.92 3.00
CA CYS A 39 -17.76 4.14 2.69
C CYS A 39 -16.71 4.41 3.77
N TYR A 40 -15.48 4.70 3.35
CA TYR A 40 -14.41 5.04 4.28
C TYR A 40 -14.66 6.38 5.00
N LEU A 41 -15.28 7.37 4.33
CA LEU A 41 -15.49 8.70 4.91
C LEU A 41 -16.75 8.77 5.79
N CYS A 42 -17.92 8.44 5.23
CA CYS A 42 -19.20 8.63 5.91
C CYS A 42 -19.77 7.35 6.54
N GLN A 43 -19.07 6.24 6.44
CA GLN A 43 -19.45 4.93 6.98
C GLN A 43 -20.78 4.37 6.44
N LYS A 44 -21.35 4.97 5.37
CA LYS A 44 -22.56 4.46 4.72
C LYS A 44 -22.30 3.05 4.19
N VAL A 45 -23.22 2.12 4.50
CA VAL A 45 -23.15 0.71 4.12
C VAL A 45 -23.99 0.48 2.87
N TYR A 46 -23.46 -0.26 1.91
CA TYR A 46 -24.10 -0.58 0.63
C TYR A 46 -24.38 -2.10 0.55
N LYS A 47 -25.57 -2.53 0.97
CA LYS A 47 -25.96 -3.95 0.93
C LYS A 47 -26.14 -4.45 -0.52
N ASP A 48 -26.76 -3.61 -1.37
CA ASP A 48 -27.05 -3.91 -2.78
C ASP A 48 -26.30 -2.94 -3.69
N TRP A 49 -24.95 -2.97 -3.58
CA TRP A 49 -24.10 -2.09 -4.38
C TRP A 49 -24.25 -2.36 -5.88
N LYS A 50 -24.36 -1.28 -6.64
CA LYS A 50 -24.28 -1.28 -8.11
C LYS A 50 -23.29 -0.22 -8.58
N CYS A 51 -22.53 -0.56 -9.61
CA CYS A 51 -21.58 0.35 -10.21
C CYS A 51 -22.31 1.54 -10.86
N ILE A 52 -21.94 2.75 -10.45
CA ILE A 52 -22.53 3.99 -10.98
C ILE A 52 -22.22 4.22 -12.46
N TYR A 53 -21.18 3.58 -13.00
CA TYR A 53 -20.74 3.74 -14.39
C TYR A 53 -21.38 2.74 -15.36
N CYS A 54 -21.58 1.48 -14.94
CA CYS A 54 -22.04 0.42 -15.84
C CYS A 54 -23.19 -0.43 -15.31
N GLY A 55 -23.68 -0.15 -14.10
CA GLY A 55 -24.78 -0.85 -13.47
C GLY A 55 -24.48 -2.29 -12.98
N ASP A 56 -23.27 -2.81 -13.21
CA ASP A 56 -22.88 -4.15 -12.75
C ASP A 56 -22.81 -4.21 -11.23
N ASN A 57 -23.20 -5.33 -10.63
CA ASN A 57 -23.22 -5.51 -9.18
C ASN A 57 -22.11 -6.43 -8.66
N ARG A 58 -21.21 -6.87 -9.52
CA ARG A 58 -20.10 -7.76 -9.14
C ARG A 58 -18.90 -6.95 -8.66
N PRO A 59 -18.49 -7.13 -7.40
CA PRO A 59 -17.32 -6.49 -6.86
C PRO A 59 -16.04 -7.17 -7.36
N PHE A 60 -15.00 -6.38 -7.54
CA PHE A 60 -13.62 -6.84 -7.69
C PHE A 60 -12.77 -6.21 -6.60
N VAL A 61 -12.30 -7.04 -5.69
CA VAL A 61 -11.50 -6.58 -4.55
C VAL A 61 -10.04 -6.89 -4.81
N ILE A 62 -9.21 -5.85 -4.87
CA ILE A 62 -7.76 -6.01 -4.94
C ILE A 62 -7.23 -6.05 -3.51
N ALA A 63 -7.13 -7.23 -2.96
CA ALA A 63 -6.48 -7.48 -1.67
C ALA A 63 -5.01 -7.87 -1.91
N LYS A 64 -4.14 -6.91 -2.25
CA LYS A 64 -2.69 -7.12 -2.21
C LYS A 64 -2.18 -6.62 -0.86
N GLY A 65 -2.14 -7.50 0.13
CA GLY A 65 -1.47 -7.26 1.39
C GLY A 65 0.04 -7.51 1.28
N ILE A 66 0.79 -7.02 2.25
CA ILE A 66 2.24 -7.20 2.35
C ILE A 66 2.66 -8.68 2.29
N ASP A 67 1.88 -9.56 2.90
CA ASP A 67 2.17 -11.00 2.92
C ASP A 67 2.19 -11.59 1.50
N ARG A 68 1.19 -11.23 0.68
CA ARG A 68 1.14 -11.69 -0.71
C ARG A 68 2.28 -11.14 -1.55
N THR A 69 2.63 -9.88 -1.37
CA THR A 69 3.79 -9.27 -2.05
C THR A 69 5.08 -9.98 -1.64
N ALA A 70 5.25 -10.27 -0.36
CA ALA A 70 6.40 -11.01 0.16
C ALA A 70 6.47 -12.45 -0.41
N GLU A 71 5.33 -13.13 -0.55
CA GLU A 71 5.27 -14.46 -1.18
C GLU A 71 5.63 -14.42 -2.67
N GLU A 72 5.06 -13.46 -3.43
CA GLU A 72 5.32 -13.31 -4.87
C GLU A 72 6.81 -13.05 -5.14
N ILE A 73 7.42 -12.12 -4.39
CA ILE A 73 8.85 -11.80 -4.53
C ILE A 73 9.72 -12.92 -3.96
N GLY A 74 9.30 -13.56 -2.86
CA GLY A 74 10.00 -14.72 -2.31
C GLY A 74 10.13 -15.89 -3.29
N ARG A 75 9.12 -16.10 -4.13
CA ARG A 75 9.20 -17.11 -5.22
C ARG A 75 10.21 -16.70 -6.30
N ALA A 76 10.33 -15.41 -6.58
CA ALA A 76 11.32 -14.90 -7.55
C ALA A 76 12.76 -14.91 -6.97
N LEU A 77 12.91 -14.87 -5.65
CA LEU A 77 14.19 -14.82 -4.94
C LEU A 77 14.33 -15.99 -3.95
N PRO A 78 14.41 -17.24 -4.43
CA PRO A 78 14.35 -18.43 -3.57
C PRO A 78 15.52 -18.56 -2.60
N LYS A 79 16.61 -17.84 -2.82
CA LYS A 79 17.80 -17.84 -1.94
C LYS A 79 17.80 -16.68 -0.94
N ALA A 80 16.84 -15.77 -1.02
CA ALA A 80 16.78 -14.61 -0.14
C ALA A 80 16.04 -14.95 1.17
N SER A 81 16.60 -14.49 2.28
CA SER A 81 15.88 -14.53 3.56
C SER A 81 14.85 -13.41 3.59
N ILE A 82 13.57 -13.78 3.57
CA ILE A 82 12.44 -12.84 3.56
C ILE A 82 11.97 -12.58 4.98
N LEU A 83 11.90 -11.31 5.36
CA LEU A 83 11.38 -10.85 6.64
C LEU A 83 10.19 -9.91 6.39
N VAL A 84 9.17 -9.99 7.24
CA VAL A 84 7.98 -9.14 7.15
C VAL A 84 7.79 -8.38 8.45
N SER A 85 7.73 -7.05 8.35
CA SER A 85 7.48 -6.13 9.47
C SER A 85 6.20 -5.34 9.21
N SER A 86 5.15 -5.56 9.99
CA SER A 86 3.86 -4.89 9.78
C SER A 86 2.99 -4.90 11.03
N GLY A 87 2.29 -3.79 11.29
CA GLY A 87 1.25 -3.71 12.33
C GLY A 87 1.68 -4.33 13.66
N ASN A 88 1.04 -5.43 14.06
CA ASN A 88 1.29 -6.10 15.34
C ASN A 88 2.58 -6.94 15.39
N LYS A 89 3.27 -7.10 14.26
CA LYS A 89 4.52 -7.85 14.13
C LYS A 89 5.66 -6.95 13.66
N GLN A 90 5.82 -5.81 14.30
CA GLN A 90 6.90 -4.88 13.97
C GLN A 90 8.24 -5.41 14.46
N MET A 91 9.21 -5.38 13.55
CA MET A 91 10.62 -5.66 13.87
C MET A 91 11.33 -4.35 14.21
N ARG A 92 11.94 -4.28 15.38
CA ARG A 92 12.72 -3.10 15.79
C ARG A 92 14.13 -3.08 15.17
N SER A 93 14.73 -4.25 15.01
CA SER A 93 16.06 -4.43 14.43
C SER A 93 16.11 -5.72 13.60
N LEU A 94 17.06 -5.80 12.69
CA LEU A 94 17.26 -6.99 11.85
C LEU A 94 18.20 -7.99 12.53
N PRO A 95 18.00 -9.29 12.31
CA PRO A 95 19.00 -10.31 12.65
C PRO A 95 20.24 -10.15 11.78
N ARG A 96 21.36 -10.78 12.19
CA ARG A 96 22.58 -10.77 11.39
C ARG A 96 22.36 -11.50 10.06
N GLY A 97 22.91 -10.95 8.96
CA GLY A 97 22.85 -11.56 7.65
C GLY A 97 22.22 -10.66 6.58
N ASN A 98 22.07 -11.20 5.38
CA ASN A 98 21.44 -10.50 4.25
C ASN A 98 19.96 -10.84 4.18
N HIS A 99 19.11 -9.84 4.25
CA HIS A 99 17.67 -10.03 4.27
C HIS A 99 16.98 -9.09 3.28
N VAL A 100 15.88 -9.56 2.72
CA VAL A 100 14.88 -8.71 2.04
C VAL A 100 13.75 -8.45 3.02
N VAL A 101 13.58 -7.20 3.41
CA VAL A 101 12.59 -6.79 4.41
C VAL A 101 11.38 -6.17 3.72
N PHE A 102 10.23 -6.76 3.91
CA PHE A 102 8.94 -6.16 3.56
C PHE A 102 8.38 -5.45 4.77
N ALA A 103 8.22 -4.14 4.67
CA ALA A 103 7.66 -3.34 5.75
C ALA A 103 6.44 -2.54 5.27
N THR A 104 5.42 -2.41 6.11
CA THR A 104 4.38 -1.40 5.91
C THR A 104 4.91 -0.05 6.38
N THR A 105 4.42 1.04 5.78
CA THR A 105 4.83 2.40 6.14
C THR A 105 4.72 2.63 7.65
N GLY A 106 5.82 3.04 8.27
CA GLY A 106 5.93 3.24 9.72
C GLY A 106 6.24 1.96 10.52
N SER A 107 6.44 0.82 9.87
CA SER A 107 6.84 -0.44 10.51
C SER A 107 8.25 -0.88 10.10
N GLU A 108 9.00 -0.01 9.45
CA GLU A 108 10.36 -0.30 9.00
C GLU A 108 11.30 -0.48 10.20
N PRO A 109 12.14 -1.54 10.20
CA PRO A 109 13.17 -1.71 11.23
C PRO A 109 14.09 -0.50 11.30
N ASN A 110 14.60 -0.22 12.50
CA ASN A 110 15.60 0.84 12.67
C ASN A 110 16.99 0.34 12.31
N ASP A 111 17.22 0.19 11.01
CA ASP A 111 18.45 -0.37 10.45
C ASP A 111 18.85 0.39 9.18
N ILE A 112 20.07 0.13 8.66
CA ILE A 112 20.61 0.75 7.46
C ILE A 112 20.52 -0.25 6.29
N PHE A 113 19.98 0.21 5.17
CA PHE A 113 19.69 -0.62 4.00
C PHE A 113 20.65 -0.33 2.84
N THR A 114 21.06 -1.37 2.13
CA THR A 114 21.88 -1.28 0.91
C THR A 114 21.07 -1.01 -0.35
N ALA A 115 19.77 -1.24 -0.32
CA ALA A 115 18.84 -0.86 -1.36
C ALA A 115 17.47 -0.59 -0.74
N VAL A 116 16.71 0.33 -1.31
CA VAL A 116 15.36 0.69 -0.87
C VAL A 116 14.40 0.65 -2.05
N VAL A 117 13.28 -0.06 -1.88
CA VAL A 117 12.22 -0.12 -2.89
C VAL A 117 10.91 0.37 -2.25
N MET A 118 10.34 1.43 -2.82
CA MET A 118 9.06 1.99 -2.40
C MET A 118 7.98 1.55 -3.38
N LEU A 119 7.18 0.59 -2.97
CA LEU A 119 6.06 0.07 -3.74
C LEU A 119 4.78 0.83 -3.44
N ASP A 120 3.79 0.71 -4.33
CA ASP A 120 2.44 1.25 -4.13
C ASP A 120 2.38 2.77 -3.88
N GLY A 121 3.31 3.54 -4.46
CA GLY A 121 3.38 4.99 -4.27
C GLY A 121 2.05 5.70 -4.53
N GLU A 122 1.36 5.39 -5.64
CA GLU A 122 0.06 5.98 -5.95
C GLU A 122 -1.00 5.74 -4.86
N LYS A 123 -0.97 4.59 -4.19
CA LYS A 123 -1.93 4.29 -3.11
C LYS A 123 -1.74 5.20 -1.90
N ILE A 124 -0.50 5.59 -1.62
CA ILE A 124 -0.19 6.47 -0.50
C ILE A 124 -0.75 7.87 -0.77
N PHE A 125 -0.58 8.39 -2.00
CA PHE A 125 -1.10 9.71 -2.39
C PHE A 125 -2.63 9.74 -2.55
N ASN A 126 -3.24 8.61 -2.91
CA ASN A 126 -4.69 8.51 -3.06
C ASN A 126 -5.45 8.30 -1.73
N ARG A 127 -4.82 8.48 -0.58
CA ARG A 127 -5.50 8.41 0.72
C ARG A 127 -6.49 9.57 0.85
N PRO A 128 -7.67 9.36 1.43
CA PRO A 128 -8.64 10.41 1.68
C PRO A 128 -8.24 11.26 2.91
N SER A 129 -7.15 11.97 2.80
CA SER A 129 -6.63 12.86 3.84
C SER A 129 -6.06 14.11 3.20
N LEU A 130 -6.38 15.27 3.75
CA LEU A 130 -5.81 16.55 3.30
C LEU A 130 -4.28 16.61 3.43
N ARG A 131 -3.72 15.82 4.34
CA ARG A 131 -2.27 15.73 4.58
C ARG A 131 -1.63 14.48 3.96
N ALA A 132 -2.32 13.79 3.05
CA ALA A 132 -1.81 12.54 2.48
C ALA A 132 -0.46 12.72 1.80
N GLU A 133 -0.29 13.78 1.03
CA GLU A 133 0.95 14.09 0.33
C GLU A 133 2.09 14.42 1.29
N GLU A 134 1.84 15.25 2.29
CA GLU A 134 2.83 15.62 3.32
C GLU A 134 3.31 14.38 4.09
N LEU A 135 2.37 13.56 4.53
CA LEU A 135 2.68 12.32 5.26
C LEU A 135 3.44 11.30 4.39
N ALA A 136 3.09 11.23 3.10
CA ALA A 136 3.81 10.38 2.15
C ALA A 136 5.25 10.85 1.97
N LYS A 137 5.46 12.15 1.72
CA LYS A 137 6.81 12.74 1.59
C LYS A 137 7.63 12.51 2.86
N PHE A 138 7.06 12.79 4.03
CA PHE A 138 7.74 12.57 5.32
C PHE A 138 8.18 11.10 5.47
N SER A 139 7.27 10.15 5.23
CA SER A 139 7.56 8.72 5.36
C SER A 139 8.65 8.27 4.39
N TRP A 140 8.67 8.81 3.18
CA TRP A 140 9.65 8.46 2.17
C TRP A 140 11.03 9.05 2.47
N PHE A 141 11.11 10.32 2.85
CA PHE A 141 12.37 10.92 3.26
C PHE A 141 12.95 10.24 4.50
N TYR A 142 12.08 9.85 5.45
CA TYR A 142 12.51 9.06 6.59
C TYR A 142 13.09 7.71 6.17
N LEU A 143 12.45 7.01 5.21
CA LEU A 143 12.98 5.76 4.69
C LEU A 143 14.30 5.95 3.93
N LEU A 144 14.40 7.00 3.12
CA LEU A 144 15.63 7.36 2.41
C LEU A 144 16.79 7.65 3.37
N SER A 145 16.54 8.26 4.52
CA SER A 145 17.58 8.50 5.53
C SER A 145 18.19 7.22 6.11
N LYS A 146 17.49 6.07 5.93
CA LYS A 146 18.00 4.74 6.30
C LYS A 146 18.76 4.03 5.17
N ALA A 147 18.84 4.61 4.01
CA ALA A 147 19.64 4.08 2.91
C ALA A 147 21.12 4.41 3.11
N LYS A 148 22.01 3.47 2.80
CA LYS A 148 23.45 3.76 2.77
C LYS A 148 23.77 4.81 1.72
N PRO A 149 24.83 5.62 1.90
CA PRO A 149 25.33 6.45 0.82
C PRO A 149 25.59 5.62 -0.45
N ASN A 150 25.17 6.13 -1.59
CA ASN A 150 25.29 5.48 -2.90
C ASN A 150 24.49 4.15 -3.04
N SER A 151 23.49 3.92 -2.20
CA SER A 151 22.58 2.79 -2.36
C SER A 151 21.54 3.05 -3.45
N GLU A 152 21.03 1.97 -4.06
CA GLU A 152 19.99 2.07 -5.06
C GLU A 152 18.62 2.31 -4.43
N VAL A 153 17.88 3.25 -4.99
CA VAL A 153 16.50 3.56 -4.58
C VAL A 153 15.56 3.41 -5.76
N TYR A 154 14.57 2.58 -5.60
CA TYR A 154 13.53 2.34 -6.60
C TYR A 154 12.19 2.87 -6.09
N LEU A 155 11.52 3.64 -6.93
CA LEU A 155 10.26 4.29 -6.62
C LEU A 155 9.19 3.90 -7.63
N SER A 156 8.11 3.26 -7.16
CA SER A 156 6.98 2.88 -8.00
C SER A 156 5.99 4.05 -8.11
N LEU A 157 6.35 5.05 -8.93
CA LEU A 157 5.51 6.17 -9.33
C LEU A 157 5.76 6.54 -10.79
N PRO A 158 4.79 7.16 -11.49
CA PRO A 158 5.03 7.74 -12.81
C PRO A 158 6.11 8.82 -12.75
N ASN A 159 6.98 8.87 -13.76
CA ASN A 159 8.08 9.85 -13.83
C ASN A 159 7.64 11.31 -13.76
N HIS A 160 6.40 11.61 -14.19
CA HIS A 160 5.83 12.96 -14.15
C HIS A 160 5.20 13.32 -12.80
N HIS A 161 5.22 12.41 -11.82
CA HIS A 161 4.65 12.69 -10.51
C HIS A 161 5.46 13.77 -9.79
N PRO A 162 4.84 14.82 -9.21
CA PRO A 162 5.55 15.96 -8.60
C PRO A 162 6.59 15.56 -7.55
N VAL A 163 6.32 14.50 -6.80
CA VAL A 163 7.25 14.01 -5.78
C VAL A 163 8.50 13.39 -6.41
N VAL A 164 8.39 12.72 -7.56
CA VAL A 164 9.56 12.17 -8.28
C VAL A 164 10.45 13.28 -8.79
N GLN A 165 9.87 14.43 -9.14
CA GLN A 165 10.62 15.61 -9.59
C GLN A 165 11.29 16.38 -8.44
N ALA A 166 10.90 16.10 -7.18
CA ALA A 166 11.39 16.78 -5.98
C ALA A 166 12.42 15.96 -5.17
N ILE A 167 12.67 14.70 -5.55
CA ILE A 167 13.68 13.82 -4.97
C ILE A 167 14.91 13.75 -5.90
#